data_8b4f4b9196133ce3bc062b69589d6fc0
#
_entry.id   8b4f4b9196133ce3bc062b69589d6fc0
#
_cell.length_a   1.000
_cell.length_b   1.000
_cell.length_c   1.000
_cell.angle_alpha   90.00
_cell.angle_beta   90.00
_cell.angle_gamma   90.00
#
_symmetry.space_group_name_H-M   'P 1'
#
loop_
_entity.id
_entity.type
_entity.pdbx_description
1 polymer ?
#
loop_
_entity_poly.entity_id
_entity_poly.type
_entity_poly.pdbx_seq_one_letter_code
_entity_poly.pdbx_strand_id
1 'polypeptide(L)'
;MGTARQVQDNIRPFAALNPEEMELLLEVAEIIRGNTAIGCTGCAYCVSHCPKKIPIPQYIKLYNEITRYPGDDWKIMPTYNQTALCAGKASACIGCRSCEKHCPQKLEIARHMKTIAARFEQGEEA
;
A
#
# COMPACT_ATOMS: atom_id res chain seq x y z
N MET A 1 6.16 -0.44 -22.67
CA MET A 1 6.87 0.22 -23.80
C MET A 1 6.09 -0.04 -25.07
N GLY A 2 5.59 1.03 -25.72
CA GLY A 2 4.69 0.89 -26.88
C GLY A 2 5.32 1.28 -28.23
N THR A 3 6.55 1.82 -28.24
CA THR A 3 7.22 2.27 -29.47
C THR A 3 8.70 1.85 -29.50
N ALA A 4 9.24 1.63 -30.72
CA ALA A 4 10.65 1.31 -30.91
C ALA A 4 11.58 2.42 -30.35
N ARG A 5 11.17 3.67 -30.43
CA ARG A 5 11.90 4.81 -29.86
C ARG A 5 12.06 4.69 -28.34
N GLN A 6 10.99 4.33 -27.63
CA GLN A 6 11.05 4.10 -26.17
C GLN A 6 11.99 2.96 -25.80
N VAL A 7 12.02 1.90 -26.63
CA VAL A 7 12.98 0.81 -26.43
C VAL A 7 14.41 1.29 -26.62
N GLN A 8 14.68 2.03 -27.70
CA GLN A 8 16.01 2.59 -27.97
C GLN A 8 16.48 3.54 -26.85
N ASP A 9 15.59 4.41 -26.34
CA ASP A 9 15.92 5.30 -25.24
C ASP A 9 16.23 4.53 -23.95
N ASN A 10 15.52 3.42 -23.68
CA ASN A 10 15.71 2.63 -22.47
C ASN A 10 16.94 1.68 -22.50
N ILE A 11 17.47 1.36 -23.67
CA ILE A 11 18.69 0.54 -23.80
C ILE A 11 19.97 1.37 -23.93
N ARG A 12 19.87 2.70 -23.93
CA ARG A 12 21.07 3.56 -23.89
C ARG A 12 21.84 3.27 -22.61
N PRO A 13 23.17 3.19 -22.67
CA PRO A 13 23.96 3.05 -21.46
C PRO A 13 23.72 4.26 -20.55
N PHE A 14 23.26 4.00 -19.34
CA PHE A 14 23.13 5.04 -18.32
C PHE A 14 24.52 5.48 -17.88
N ALA A 15 24.76 6.78 -17.88
CA ALA A 15 25.95 7.32 -17.21
C ALA A 15 25.82 7.07 -15.69
N ALA A 16 26.93 6.78 -15.03
CA ALA A 16 26.95 6.76 -13.59
C ALA A 16 26.58 8.15 -13.05
N LEU A 17 25.73 8.18 -12.02
CA LEU A 17 25.36 9.42 -11.35
C LEU A 17 26.60 10.05 -10.71
N ASN A 18 26.72 11.36 -10.82
CA ASN A 18 27.71 12.09 -10.05
C ASN A 18 27.30 12.16 -8.56
N PRO A 19 28.20 12.53 -7.64
CA PRO A 19 27.90 12.59 -6.21
C PRO A 19 26.72 13.49 -5.85
N GLU A 20 26.56 14.64 -6.51
CA GLU A 20 25.47 15.59 -6.26
C GLU A 20 24.12 15.02 -6.71
N GLU A 21 24.09 14.37 -7.87
CA GLU A 21 22.88 13.67 -8.36
C GLU A 21 22.49 12.49 -7.45
N MET A 22 23.48 11.78 -6.91
CA MET A 22 23.23 10.70 -5.96
C MET A 22 22.65 11.21 -4.64
N GLU A 23 23.17 12.32 -4.11
CA GLU A 23 22.68 12.95 -2.89
C GLU A 23 21.22 13.41 -3.07
N LEU A 24 20.91 14.08 -4.18
CA LEU A 24 19.54 14.50 -4.52
C LEU A 24 18.59 13.31 -4.64
N LEU A 25 19.03 12.22 -5.24
CA LEU A 25 18.23 11.00 -5.40
C LEU A 25 17.92 10.34 -4.06
N LEU A 26 18.88 10.33 -3.14
CA LEU A 26 18.69 9.83 -1.78
C LEU A 26 17.71 10.72 -0.99
N GLU A 27 17.78 12.03 -1.11
CA GLU A 27 16.85 12.97 -0.50
C GLU A 27 15.41 12.72 -1.00
N VAL A 28 15.22 12.58 -2.31
CA VAL A 28 13.91 12.24 -2.90
C VAL A 28 13.40 10.88 -2.39
N ALA A 29 14.28 9.88 -2.26
CA ALA A 29 13.92 8.58 -1.72
C ALA A 29 13.42 8.67 -0.26
N GLU A 30 14.06 9.50 0.56
CA GLU A 30 13.61 9.74 1.95
C GLU A 30 12.25 10.44 2.01
N ILE A 31 12.00 11.43 1.15
CA ILE A 31 10.69 12.08 1.02
C ILE A 31 9.60 11.05 0.66
N ILE A 32 9.87 10.17 -0.31
CA ILE A 32 8.92 9.12 -0.72
C ILE A 32 8.65 8.15 0.43
N ARG A 33 9.69 7.71 1.14
CA ARG A 33 9.56 6.82 2.30
C ARG A 33 8.75 7.46 3.42
N GLY A 34 9.03 8.73 3.74
CA GLY A 34 8.32 9.49 4.77
C GLY A 34 6.82 9.66 4.47
N ASN A 35 6.44 9.67 3.19
CA ASN A 35 5.05 9.79 2.73
C ASN A 35 4.35 8.44 2.50
N THR A 36 4.98 7.32 2.88
CA THR A 36 4.40 5.98 2.70
C THR A 36 4.30 5.28 4.05
N ALA A 37 3.11 5.24 4.64
CA ALA A 37 2.90 4.66 5.97
C ALA A 37 3.13 3.13 5.99
N ILE A 38 2.71 2.43 4.92
CA ILE A 38 2.88 0.98 4.77
C ILE A 38 3.44 0.69 3.38
N GLY A 39 4.63 0.11 3.30
CA GLY A 39 5.37 -0.15 2.05
C GLY A 39 4.82 -1.33 1.23
N CYS A 40 3.52 -1.32 0.93
CA CYS A 40 2.88 -2.34 0.11
C CYS A 40 3.02 -2.01 -1.38
N THR A 41 3.50 -2.97 -2.18
CA THR A 41 3.64 -2.85 -3.64
C THR A 41 2.38 -3.19 -4.43
N GLY A 42 1.30 -3.63 -3.76
CA GLY A 42 0.04 -3.97 -4.41
C GLY A 42 0.06 -5.28 -5.22
N CYS A 43 1.05 -6.14 -5.03
CA CYS A 43 1.22 -7.40 -5.80
C CYS A 43 0.10 -8.42 -5.62
N ALA A 44 -0.74 -8.27 -4.62
CA ALA A 44 -1.94 -9.07 -4.31
C ALA A 44 -1.71 -10.55 -3.96
N TYR A 45 -0.47 -11.04 -3.82
CA TYR A 45 -0.20 -12.45 -3.46
C TYR A 45 -0.83 -12.87 -2.12
N CYS A 46 -1.02 -11.93 -1.20
CA CYS A 46 -1.63 -12.18 0.10
C CYS A 46 -3.15 -12.44 0.04
N VAL A 47 -3.85 -11.98 -1.02
CA VAL A 47 -5.32 -11.98 -1.07
C VAL A 47 -5.89 -13.40 -1.14
N SER A 48 -5.32 -14.25 -2.00
CA SER A 48 -5.77 -15.65 -2.16
C SER A 48 -5.55 -16.51 -0.90
N HIS A 49 -4.65 -16.08 -0.02
CA HIS A 49 -4.32 -16.77 1.22
C HIS A 49 -5.06 -16.24 2.45
N CYS A 50 -5.97 -15.28 2.26
CA CYS A 50 -6.78 -14.74 3.35
C CYS A 50 -8.10 -15.52 3.51
N PRO A 51 -8.31 -16.29 4.61
CA PRO A 51 -9.54 -17.05 4.81
C PRO A 51 -10.77 -16.15 5.01
N LYS A 52 -10.55 -14.88 5.38
CA LYS A 52 -11.60 -13.87 5.54
C LYS A 52 -11.83 -13.02 4.30
N LYS A 53 -11.15 -13.33 3.18
CA LYS A 53 -11.27 -12.62 1.89
C LYS A 53 -11.11 -11.10 2.01
N ILE A 54 -10.17 -10.66 2.88
CA ILE A 54 -9.87 -9.24 3.07
C ILE A 54 -9.07 -8.76 1.86
N PRO A 55 -9.47 -7.65 1.21
CA PRO A 55 -8.74 -7.05 0.09
C PRO A 55 -7.54 -6.24 0.60
N ILE A 56 -6.57 -6.93 1.19
CA ILE A 56 -5.44 -6.39 1.94
C ILE A 56 -4.73 -5.23 1.23
N PRO A 57 -4.30 -5.36 -0.06
CA PRO A 57 -3.59 -4.28 -0.74
C PRO A 57 -4.45 -3.03 -0.93
N GLN A 58 -5.75 -3.20 -1.16
CA GLN A 58 -6.68 -2.09 -1.32
C GLN A 58 -6.85 -1.31 -0.02
N TYR A 59 -6.99 -2.00 1.11
CA TYR A 59 -7.10 -1.34 2.41
C TYR A 59 -5.80 -0.64 2.81
N ILE A 60 -4.64 -1.23 2.52
CA ILE A 60 -3.34 -0.58 2.73
C ILE A 60 -3.22 0.68 1.86
N LYS A 61 -3.66 0.63 0.60
CA LYS A 61 -3.67 1.80 -0.28
C LYS A 61 -4.50 2.94 0.30
N LEU A 62 -5.74 2.65 0.73
CA LEU A 62 -6.62 3.64 1.35
C LEU A 62 -6.01 4.21 2.64
N TYR A 63 -5.37 3.38 3.45
CA TYR A 63 -4.69 3.83 4.65
C TYR A 63 -3.51 4.75 4.35
N ASN A 64 -2.70 4.43 3.35
CA ASN A 64 -1.62 5.30 2.90
C ASN A 64 -2.14 6.64 2.36
N GLU A 65 -3.26 6.63 1.64
CA GLU A 65 -3.89 7.85 1.11
C GLU A 65 -4.41 8.74 2.23
N ILE A 66 -5.14 8.19 3.20
CA ILE A 66 -5.70 8.97 4.31
C ILE A 66 -4.62 9.51 5.26
N THR A 67 -3.50 8.81 5.35
CA THR A 67 -2.34 9.26 6.13
C THR A 67 -1.58 10.38 5.41
N ARG A 68 -1.45 10.27 4.09
CA ARG A 68 -0.75 11.25 3.24
C ARG A 68 -1.52 12.56 3.10
N TYR A 69 -2.85 12.49 3.06
CA TYR A 69 -3.73 13.63 2.83
C TYR A 69 -4.72 13.80 4.00
N PRO A 70 -4.26 14.33 5.16
CA PRO A 70 -5.15 14.61 6.28
C PRO A 70 -6.24 15.59 5.86
N GLY A 71 -7.51 15.22 6.09
CA GLY A 71 -8.67 16.00 5.67
C GLY A 71 -9.42 15.45 4.44
N ASP A 72 -8.85 14.49 3.72
CA ASP A 72 -9.53 13.82 2.59
C ASP A 72 -10.40 12.62 3.04
N ASP A 73 -10.72 12.54 4.33
CA ASP A 73 -11.59 11.50 4.91
C ASP A 73 -12.91 11.34 4.15
N TRP A 74 -13.51 12.44 3.74
CA TRP A 74 -14.79 12.47 3.03
C TRP A 74 -14.76 11.74 1.68
N LYS A 75 -13.58 11.59 1.04
CA LYS A 75 -13.37 10.81 -0.20
C LYS A 75 -13.03 9.36 0.09
N ILE A 76 -12.18 9.14 1.09
CA ILE A 76 -11.50 7.86 1.32
C ILE A 76 -12.38 6.92 2.14
N MET A 77 -13.06 7.44 3.17
CA MET A 77 -13.97 6.66 4.02
C MET A 77 -15.10 5.97 3.23
N PRO A 78 -15.82 6.67 2.31
CA PRO A 78 -16.85 6.00 1.49
C PRO A 78 -16.29 4.85 0.65
N THR A 79 -15.06 4.97 0.14
CA THR A 79 -14.44 3.91 -0.66
C THR A 79 -14.12 2.68 0.19
N TYR A 80 -13.65 2.88 1.43
CA TYR A 80 -13.47 1.79 2.38
C TYR A 80 -14.81 1.08 2.66
N ASN A 81 -15.83 1.84 3.02
CA ASN A 81 -17.16 1.31 3.37
C ASN A 81 -17.77 0.53 2.19
N GLN A 82 -17.70 1.07 0.98
CA GLN A 82 -18.18 0.38 -0.21
C GLN A 82 -17.43 -0.94 -0.46
N THR A 83 -16.12 -0.95 -0.28
CA THR A 83 -15.31 -2.16 -0.42
C THR A 83 -15.67 -3.19 0.66
N ALA A 84 -15.89 -2.75 1.89
CA ALA A 84 -16.25 -3.59 3.03
C ALA A 84 -17.64 -4.23 2.92
N LEU A 85 -18.54 -3.69 2.09
CA LEU A 85 -19.83 -4.32 1.78
C LEU A 85 -19.69 -5.57 0.92
N CYS A 86 -18.64 -5.64 0.07
CA CYS A 86 -18.43 -6.72 -0.89
C CYS A 86 -17.33 -7.70 -0.48
N ALA A 87 -16.54 -7.37 0.55
CA ALA A 87 -15.38 -8.15 0.98
C ALA A 87 -15.24 -8.14 2.51
N GLY A 88 -14.28 -8.91 3.03
CA GLY A 88 -14.01 -8.92 4.47
C GLY A 88 -13.51 -7.56 4.97
N LYS A 89 -14.10 -7.04 6.06
CA LYS A 89 -13.61 -5.85 6.77
C LYS A 89 -12.19 -6.09 7.33
N ALA A 90 -11.45 -5.03 7.59
CA ALA A 90 -10.12 -5.15 8.20
C ALA A 90 -10.19 -5.76 9.61
N SER A 91 -11.24 -5.45 10.39
CA SER A 91 -11.51 -6.05 11.71
C SER A 91 -11.79 -7.55 11.68
N ALA A 92 -12.23 -8.09 10.54
CA ALA A 92 -12.44 -9.54 10.38
C ALA A 92 -11.13 -10.35 10.38
N CYS A 93 -9.98 -9.68 10.43
CA CYS A 93 -8.67 -10.33 10.48
C CYS A 93 -8.50 -11.14 11.77
N ILE A 94 -8.36 -12.45 11.62
CA ILE A 94 -8.16 -13.40 12.74
C ILE A 94 -6.70 -13.54 13.18
N GLY A 95 -5.79 -12.79 12.58
CA GLY A 95 -4.36 -12.81 12.93
C GLY A 95 -3.61 -14.10 12.55
N CYS A 96 -4.13 -14.91 11.62
CA CYS A 96 -3.52 -16.20 11.25
C CYS A 96 -2.18 -16.09 10.51
N ARG A 97 -1.80 -14.89 10.04
CA ARG A 97 -0.54 -14.57 9.33
C ARG A 97 -0.27 -15.40 8.07
N SER A 98 -1.26 -16.09 7.53
CA SER A 98 -1.09 -16.88 6.29
C SER A 98 -0.68 -15.96 5.13
N CYS A 99 -1.27 -14.78 5.04
CA CYS A 99 -0.95 -13.76 4.04
C CYS A 99 0.50 -13.23 4.13
N GLU A 100 1.07 -13.15 5.34
CA GLU A 100 2.43 -12.64 5.59
C GLU A 100 3.51 -13.55 4.97
N LYS A 101 3.28 -14.87 4.97
CA LYS A 101 4.19 -15.87 4.38
C LYS A 101 4.38 -15.68 2.87
N HIS A 102 3.38 -15.10 2.20
CA HIS A 102 3.36 -14.86 0.76
C HIS A 102 3.68 -13.41 0.40
N CYS A 103 3.95 -12.56 1.39
CA CYS A 103 4.29 -11.16 1.15
C CYS A 103 5.77 -11.00 0.81
N PRO A 104 6.13 -10.56 -0.43
CA PRO A 104 7.53 -10.34 -0.80
C PRO A 104 8.17 -9.19 -0.02
N GLN A 105 7.36 -8.27 0.49
CA GLN A 105 7.81 -7.15 1.33
C GLN A 105 7.91 -7.51 2.82
N LYS A 106 7.54 -8.75 3.21
CA LYS A 106 7.56 -9.24 4.60
C LYS A 106 6.82 -8.32 5.58
N LEU A 107 5.69 -7.75 5.13
CA LEU A 107 4.86 -6.86 5.95
C LEU A 107 4.17 -7.65 7.07
N GLU A 108 4.07 -7.05 8.26
CA GLU A 108 3.26 -7.54 9.38
C GLU A 108 1.76 -7.25 9.12
N ILE A 109 1.18 -7.96 8.14
CA ILE A 109 -0.17 -7.66 7.61
C ILE A 109 -1.23 -7.72 8.72
N ALA A 110 -1.15 -8.71 9.60
CA ALA A 110 -2.11 -8.85 10.71
C ALA A 110 -2.11 -7.62 11.64
N ARG A 111 -0.92 -7.04 11.90
CA ARG A 111 -0.78 -5.80 12.66
C ARG A 111 -1.37 -4.61 11.90
N HIS A 112 -1.06 -4.50 10.61
CA HIS A 112 -1.57 -3.43 9.77
C HIS A 112 -3.11 -3.48 9.65
N MET A 113 -3.71 -4.68 9.55
CA MET A 113 -5.17 -4.79 9.52
C MET A 113 -5.82 -4.27 10.80
N LYS A 114 -5.22 -4.49 11.98
CA LYS A 114 -5.71 -3.90 13.24
C LYS A 114 -5.64 -2.36 13.23
N THR A 115 -4.53 -1.80 12.75
CA THR A 115 -4.37 -0.34 12.64
C THR A 115 -5.37 0.26 11.66
N ILE A 116 -5.60 -0.41 10.53
CA ILE A 116 -6.56 0.00 9.50
C ILE A 116 -7.98 -0.08 10.05
N ALA A 117 -8.36 -1.17 10.74
CA ALA A 117 -9.67 -1.29 11.38
C ALA A 117 -9.89 -0.15 12.39
N ALA A 118 -8.90 0.13 13.25
CA ALA A 118 -8.97 1.23 14.19
C ALA A 118 -9.17 2.60 13.50
N ARG A 119 -8.62 2.81 12.30
CA ARG A 119 -8.75 4.09 11.59
C ARG A 119 -10.08 4.23 10.84
N PHE A 120 -10.59 3.14 10.27
CA PHE A 120 -11.75 3.18 9.37
C PHE A 120 -13.07 2.74 10.02
N GLU A 121 -13.01 1.95 11.09
CA GLU A 121 -14.20 1.30 11.67
C GLU A 121 -14.58 1.85 13.06
N GLN A 122 -13.83 2.81 13.64
CA GLN A 122 -14.12 3.44 14.94
C GLN A 122 -15.33 4.37 14.97
N GLY A 123 -16.18 4.35 13.94
CA GLY A 123 -17.41 5.13 13.88
C GLY A 123 -18.70 4.28 13.83
N GLU A 124 -18.60 2.96 13.86
CA GLU A 124 -19.76 2.05 13.74
C GLU A 124 -20.29 1.48 15.08
N GLU A 125 -19.73 1.89 16.22
CA GLU A 125 -20.30 1.57 17.54
C GLU A 125 -21.22 2.71 18.02
N ALA A 126 -22.39 2.80 17.40
CA ALA A 126 -23.53 3.55 17.93
C ALA A 126 -24.83 2.82 17.60
#